data_ca9759f1532ae73ffbd05cf45841e4e3
#
_entry.id   ca9759f1532ae73ffbd05cf45841e4e3
#
_cell.length_a   1.000
_cell.length_b   1.000
_cell.length_c   1.000
_cell.angle_alpha   90.00
_cell.angle_beta   90.00
_cell.angle_gamma   90.00
#
_symmetry.space_group_name_H-M   'P 1'
#
loop_
_entity.id
_entity.type
_entity.pdbx_description
1 polymer ?
#
loop_
_entity_poly.entity_id
_entity_poly.type
_entity_poly.pdbx_seq_one_letter_code
_entity_poly.pdbx_strand_id
1 'polypeptide(L)'
;MARLPLQVLAVSLAVLAWPASCQRLPVLAPVTKDPATRLYTIPFHYGANVVVDSAGPLVWTTCAPDHLPAAFPCKSATCRLANKYHAPSCSESAADKLCDRSHKVCRAFPYNPVTGACAAGDLIHTRFVANTTNGINPVSQVNVRAVAACAPSKLLESLPQGASGVAGLAGSDLALPAQVASEQKVPNKFLLCLPRGLSADPGVAVFGGGPLHFMAQPERDYTKELAYTPLVSKKGNPAHYISIKSIAVANARVPVPSQALATGGAVLCTRSPFTLLRSDVYRPFVDAFAKALVKQGAQGGPVARAVKPVAPFELCYDTKSLANTRIGYLVPGVTLTVGSGKNWTMDGLSSMVEVKQGTACLAFVQMQGVKAGDGSAPAVLIGGFQMENTVLEFDMKKKRLGFARLPFFTQCSQFNFTRTG
;
A
#
# COMPACT_ATOMS: atom_id res chain seq x y z
N MET A 1 21.60 -79.65 -32.26
CA MET A 1 20.27 -79.13 -31.86
C MET A 1 20.49 -78.34 -30.60
N ALA A 2 20.66 -77.04 -30.71
CA ALA A 2 20.85 -76.16 -29.55
C ALA A 2 19.62 -75.33 -29.40
N ARG A 3 18.96 -75.39 -28.20
CA ARG A 3 17.80 -74.57 -27.86
C ARG A 3 18.28 -73.28 -27.19
N LEU A 4 18.00 -72.13 -27.79
CA LEU A 4 18.14 -70.81 -27.14
C LEU A 4 16.94 -70.58 -26.18
N PRO A 5 17.16 -70.03 -24.98
CA PRO A 5 16.08 -69.57 -24.15
C PRO A 5 15.69 -68.12 -24.50
N LEU A 6 14.40 -67.89 -24.69
CA LEU A 6 13.78 -66.62 -24.89
C LEU A 6 13.76 -65.86 -23.53
N GLN A 7 14.57 -64.82 -23.39
CA GLN A 7 14.47 -63.91 -22.24
C GLN A 7 13.41 -62.86 -22.57
N VAL A 8 12.32 -62.91 -21.82
CA VAL A 8 11.26 -61.86 -21.84
C VAL A 8 11.73 -60.70 -20.99
N LEU A 9 12.06 -59.58 -21.63
CA LEU A 9 12.38 -58.31 -20.95
C LEU A 9 11.07 -57.64 -20.55
N ALA A 10 10.69 -57.72 -19.25
CA ALA A 10 9.59 -56.96 -18.67
C ALA A 10 10.07 -55.50 -18.45
N VAL A 11 9.70 -54.59 -19.32
CA VAL A 11 9.91 -53.14 -19.14
C VAL A 11 8.81 -52.61 -18.19
N SER A 12 9.15 -52.44 -16.91
CA SER A 12 8.31 -51.78 -15.95
C SER A 12 8.25 -50.27 -16.22
N LEU A 13 7.19 -49.78 -16.88
CA LEU A 13 6.90 -48.36 -16.95
C LEU A 13 6.50 -47.87 -15.55
N ALA A 14 7.46 -47.36 -14.78
CA ALA A 14 7.18 -46.55 -13.58
C ALA A 14 6.61 -45.19 -14.05
N VAL A 15 5.29 -45.08 -14.11
CA VAL A 15 4.61 -43.80 -14.23
C VAL A 15 4.90 -43.02 -12.97
N LEU A 16 5.89 -42.11 -13.03
CA LEU A 16 6.10 -41.08 -12.00
C LEU A 16 4.89 -40.13 -12.04
N ALA A 17 3.84 -40.48 -11.29
CA ALA A 17 2.79 -39.56 -10.96
C ALA A 17 3.43 -38.47 -10.08
N TRP A 18 3.89 -37.38 -10.68
CA TRP A 18 4.17 -36.17 -9.93
C TRP A 18 2.86 -35.77 -9.24
N PRO A 19 2.87 -35.62 -7.90
CA PRO A 19 1.71 -35.07 -7.26
C PRO A 19 1.46 -33.69 -7.89
N ALA A 20 0.36 -33.54 -8.61
CA ALA A 20 -0.12 -32.22 -9.00
C ALA A 20 -0.30 -31.46 -7.69
N SER A 21 0.71 -30.68 -7.28
CA SER A 21 0.60 -29.82 -6.11
C SER A 21 -0.53 -28.86 -6.49
N CYS A 22 -1.67 -29.04 -5.84
CA CYS A 22 -2.79 -28.13 -5.96
C CYS A 22 -2.30 -26.76 -5.43
N GLN A 23 -1.64 -25.98 -6.32
CA GLN A 23 -1.08 -24.70 -5.96
C GLN A 23 -2.27 -23.80 -5.63
N ARG A 24 -2.37 -23.43 -4.36
CA ARG A 24 -3.45 -22.56 -3.91
C ARG A 24 -3.29 -21.20 -4.57
N LEU A 25 -4.40 -20.72 -5.13
CA LEU A 25 -4.41 -19.45 -5.84
C LEU A 25 -4.33 -18.27 -4.87
N PRO A 26 -3.67 -17.18 -5.27
CA PRO A 26 -3.67 -15.91 -4.55
C PRO A 26 -5.08 -15.36 -4.36
N VAL A 27 -5.25 -14.51 -3.35
CA VAL A 27 -6.54 -13.88 -3.03
C VAL A 27 -6.59 -12.47 -3.59
N LEU A 28 -7.66 -12.15 -4.29
CA LEU A 28 -7.90 -10.91 -5.01
C LEU A 28 -8.92 -10.03 -4.28
N ALA A 29 -8.63 -8.74 -4.16
CA ALA A 29 -9.60 -7.73 -3.75
C ALA A 29 -9.55 -6.51 -4.69
N PRO A 30 -10.71 -5.98 -5.14
CA PRO A 30 -10.76 -4.69 -5.81
C PRO A 30 -10.41 -3.57 -4.82
N VAL A 31 -9.67 -2.56 -5.29
CA VAL A 31 -9.28 -1.40 -4.50
C VAL A 31 -9.99 -0.18 -5.04
N THR A 32 -10.90 0.40 -4.27
CA THR A 32 -11.65 1.60 -4.68
C THR A 32 -11.08 2.84 -4.00
N LYS A 33 -10.96 3.93 -4.74
CA LYS A 33 -10.55 5.23 -4.19
C LYS A 33 -11.78 6.07 -3.85
N ASP A 34 -11.86 6.52 -2.62
CA ASP A 34 -12.91 7.46 -2.21
C ASP A 34 -12.60 8.88 -2.70
N PRO A 35 -13.53 9.52 -3.43
CA PRO A 35 -13.28 10.84 -4.00
C PRO A 35 -13.17 11.97 -2.96
N ALA A 36 -13.86 11.85 -1.82
CA ALA A 36 -13.89 12.89 -0.79
C ALA A 36 -12.62 12.86 0.07
N THR A 37 -12.24 11.69 0.57
CA THR A 37 -11.08 11.53 1.47
C THR A 37 -9.79 11.20 0.71
N ARG A 38 -9.88 10.72 -0.54
CA ARG A 38 -8.79 10.18 -1.35
C ARG A 38 -8.12 8.94 -0.74
N LEU A 39 -8.79 8.30 0.23
CA LEU A 39 -8.35 7.04 0.80
C LEU A 39 -8.80 5.88 -0.06
N TYR A 40 -8.17 4.72 0.15
CA TYR A 40 -8.45 3.51 -0.61
C TYR A 40 -9.15 2.50 0.28
N THR A 41 -10.15 1.81 -0.26
CA THR A 41 -10.91 0.78 0.44
C THR A 41 -10.91 -0.53 -0.33
N ILE A 42 -11.09 -1.63 0.39
CA ILE A 42 -11.36 -2.95 -0.17
C ILE A 42 -12.64 -3.53 0.47
N PRO A 43 -13.43 -4.32 -0.25
CA PRO A 43 -14.49 -5.11 0.35
C PRO A 43 -13.89 -6.08 1.37
N PHE A 44 -14.55 -6.25 2.51
CA PHE A 44 -14.04 -7.12 3.56
C PHE A 44 -15.05 -8.22 3.93
N HIS A 45 -16.25 -7.84 4.36
CA HIS A 45 -17.24 -8.77 4.87
C HIS A 45 -18.66 -8.29 4.52
N TYR A 46 -19.47 -9.12 3.86
CA TYR A 46 -20.90 -8.87 3.53
C TYR A 46 -21.24 -7.42 3.12
N GLY A 47 -20.48 -6.87 2.17
CA GLY A 47 -20.70 -5.51 1.65
C GLY A 47 -20.06 -4.39 2.47
N ALA A 48 -19.45 -4.70 3.62
CA ALA A 48 -18.69 -3.71 4.39
C ALA A 48 -17.31 -3.48 3.74
N ASN A 49 -16.90 -2.22 3.61
CA ASN A 49 -15.60 -1.84 3.11
C ASN A 49 -14.68 -1.44 4.27
N VAL A 50 -13.39 -1.72 4.14
CA VAL A 50 -12.35 -1.30 5.07
C VAL A 50 -11.28 -0.48 4.37
N VAL A 51 -10.76 0.53 5.06
CA VAL A 51 -9.68 1.39 4.55
C VAL A 51 -8.38 0.59 4.49
N VAL A 52 -7.64 0.71 3.40
CA VAL A 52 -6.33 0.10 3.22
C VAL A 52 -5.26 0.96 3.89
N ASP A 53 -4.64 0.46 4.95
CA ASP A 53 -3.52 1.11 5.63
C ASP A 53 -2.23 0.30 5.49
N SER A 54 -1.34 0.70 4.57
CA SER A 54 -0.06 0.02 4.35
C SER A 54 0.89 0.08 5.55
N ALA A 55 0.63 0.94 6.53
CA ALA A 55 1.39 1.07 7.77
C ALA A 55 0.68 0.48 8.99
N GLY A 56 -0.59 0.07 8.87
CA GLY A 56 -1.42 -0.47 9.94
C GLY A 56 -1.02 -1.89 10.34
N PRO A 57 -0.81 -2.18 11.64
CA PRO A 57 -0.39 -3.49 12.12
C PRO A 57 -1.52 -4.51 12.27
N LEU A 58 -2.77 -4.08 12.23
CA LEU A 58 -3.94 -4.86 12.65
C LEU A 58 -5.13 -4.56 11.74
N VAL A 59 -5.98 -5.56 11.55
CA VAL A 59 -7.32 -5.36 11.01
C VAL A 59 -8.26 -4.98 12.15
N TRP A 60 -9.11 -3.98 11.96
CA TRP A 60 -10.20 -3.69 12.87
C TRP A 60 -11.48 -3.30 12.12
N THR A 61 -12.61 -3.61 12.71
CA THR A 61 -13.94 -3.28 12.18
C THR A 61 -14.86 -2.89 13.33
N THR A 62 -15.90 -2.13 13.04
CA THR A 62 -17.00 -1.97 14.00
C THR A 62 -17.77 -3.28 14.12
N CYS A 63 -18.29 -3.58 15.31
CA CYS A 63 -19.11 -4.75 15.58
C CYS A 63 -20.51 -4.32 15.99
N ALA A 64 -21.52 -5.06 15.52
CA ALA A 64 -22.88 -4.88 15.98
C ALA A 64 -23.01 -5.38 17.44
N PRO A 65 -23.58 -4.60 18.37
CA PRO A 65 -23.65 -4.97 19.79
C PRO A 65 -24.44 -6.26 20.07
N ASP A 66 -25.40 -6.56 19.22
CA ASP A 66 -26.31 -7.72 19.30
C ASP A 66 -25.75 -8.99 18.62
N HIS A 67 -24.63 -8.88 17.90
CA HIS A 67 -23.99 -9.96 17.16
C HIS A 67 -22.47 -9.95 17.35
N LEU A 68 -22.02 -9.99 18.62
CA LEU A 68 -20.58 -10.02 18.92
C LEU A 68 -19.97 -11.35 18.48
N PRO A 69 -18.93 -11.34 17.62
CA PRO A 69 -18.21 -12.55 17.23
C PRO A 69 -17.48 -13.17 18.42
N ALA A 70 -17.10 -14.46 18.29
CA ALA A 70 -16.29 -15.15 19.28
C ALA A 70 -14.96 -14.39 19.51
N ALA A 71 -14.67 -14.11 20.78
CA ALA A 71 -13.52 -13.33 21.19
C ALA A 71 -12.34 -14.23 21.60
N PHE A 72 -11.13 -13.67 21.57
CA PHE A 72 -9.91 -14.35 22.00
C PHE A 72 -9.69 -14.20 23.51
N PRO A 73 -9.22 -15.27 24.21
CA PRO A 73 -8.86 -15.19 25.61
C PRO A 73 -7.61 -14.31 25.83
N CYS A 74 -7.54 -13.63 26.99
CA CYS A 74 -6.46 -12.72 27.37
C CYS A 74 -5.05 -13.31 27.26
N LYS A 75 -4.88 -14.58 27.61
CA LYS A 75 -3.55 -15.24 27.63
C LYS A 75 -3.19 -15.93 26.32
N SER A 76 -4.02 -15.79 25.27
CA SER A 76 -3.75 -16.43 23.97
C SER A 76 -2.50 -15.87 23.29
N ALA A 77 -1.87 -16.67 22.43
CA ALA A 77 -0.76 -16.20 21.60
C ALA A 77 -1.20 -15.06 20.66
N THR A 78 -2.43 -15.15 20.14
CA THR A 78 -3.04 -14.13 19.29
C THR A 78 -3.17 -12.79 20.02
N CYS A 79 -3.55 -12.80 21.31
CA CYS A 79 -3.61 -11.59 22.12
C CYS A 79 -2.24 -10.90 22.26
N ARG A 80 -1.17 -11.68 22.45
CA ARG A 80 0.19 -11.13 22.49
C ARG A 80 0.59 -10.51 21.16
N LEU A 81 0.23 -11.12 20.03
CA LEU A 81 0.51 -10.60 18.69
C LEU A 81 -0.26 -9.30 18.42
N ALA A 82 -1.53 -9.21 18.80
CA ALA A 82 -2.37 -8.02 18.63
C ALA A 82 -1.80 -6.81 19.38
N ASN A 83 -1.13 -7.05 20.49
CA ASN A 83 -0.58 -6.02 21.36
C ASN A 83 0.95 -5.84 21.24
N LYS A 84 1.55 -6.38 20.19
CA LYS A 84 2.99 -6.24 19.92
C LYS A 84 3.36 -4.83 19.43
N TYR A 85 2.43 -4.18 18.72
CA TYR A 85 2.64 -2.86 18.13
C TYR A 85 1.52 -1.92 18.58
N HIS A 86 1.89 -0.77 19.12
CA HIS A 86 0.95 0.26 19.55
C HIS A 86 1.16 1.53 18.74
N ALA A 87 0.05 2.20 18.39
CA ALA A 87 0.15 3.54 17.84
C ALA A 87 0.65 4.51 18.94
N PRO A 88 1.52 5.46 18.63
CA PRO A 88 2.03 6.42 19.61
C PRO A 88 0.92 7.23 20.32
N SER A 89 -0.22 7.41 19.64
CA SER A 89 -1.41 8.09 20.19
C SER A 89 -2.24 7.25 21.16
N CYS A 90 -1.96 5.93 21.27
CA CYS A 90 -2.70 5.03 22.16
C CYS A 90 -2.10 5.01 23.57
N SER A 91 -2.32 6.06 24.35
CA SER A 91 -1.88 6.15 25.75
C SER A 91 -2.56 5.14 26.69
N GLU A 92 -3.66 4.52 26.22
CA GLU A 92 -4.44 3.56 27.01
C GLU A 92 -3.89 2.13 27.04
N SER A 93 -2.76 1.87 26.37
CA SER A 93 -2.14 0.55 26.21
C SER A 93 -1.40 0.04 27.45
N ALA A 94 -1.72 0.52 28.65
CA ALA A 94 -1.15 -0.04 29.88
C ALA A 94 -1.47 -1.54 30.00
N ALA A 95 -0.50 -2.33 30.44
CA ALA A 95 -0.59 -3.80 30.53
C ALA A 95 -1.87 -4.30 31.24
N ASP A 96 -2.38 -3.52 32.18
CA ASP A 96 -3.62 -3.83 32.92
C ASP A 96 -4.90 -3.69 32.07
N LYS A 97 -4.83 -3.01 30.93
CA LYS A 97 -5.98 -2.78 30.04
C LYS A 97 -6.06 -3.76 28.86
N LEU A 98 -5.04 -4.61 28.67
CA LEU A 98 -5.00 -5.63 27.59
C LEU A 98 -6.00 -6.76 27.79
N CYS A 99 -6.58 -6.85 28.97
CA CYS A 99 -7.51 -7.90 29.34
C CYS A 99 -8.75 -7.30 29.98
N ASP A 100 -9.92 -7.61 29.46
CA ASP A 100 -11.15 -7.42 30.20
C ASP A 100 -11.22 -8.48 31.30
N ARG A 101 -10.98 -8.08 32.55
CA ARG A 101 -10.92 -9.00 33.69
C ARG A 101 -12.29 -9.64 34.02
N SER A 102 -13.39 -8.96 33.70
CA SER A 102 -14.74 -9.45 33.93
C SER A 102 -15.10 -10.58 32.97
N HIS A 103 -14.76 -10.42 31.70
CA HIS A 103 -15.08 -11.40 30.65
C HIS A 103 -13.88 -12.27 30.21
N LYS A 104 -12.68 -11.99 30.72
CA LYS A 104 -11.42 -12.68 30.35
C LYS A 104 -11.11 -12.59 28.86
N VAL A 105 -11.57 -11.55 28.20
CA VAL A 105 -11.43 -11.30 26.76
C VAL A 105 -10.21 -10.41 26.48
N CYS A 106 -9.45 -10.76 25.44
CA CYS A 106 -8.33 -9.96 24.96
C CYS A 106 -8.82 -8.66 24.34
N ARG A 107 -8.22 -7.55 24.75
CA ARG A 107 -8.37 -6.25 24.11
C ARG A 107 -7.18 -5.89 23.26
N ALA A 108 -7.44 -5.28 22.11
CA ALA A 108 -6.46 -4.62 21.28
C ALA A 108 -6.80 -3.10 21.21
N PHE A 109 -5.88 -2.31 20.70
CA PHE A 109 -6.04 -0.85 20.60
C PHE A 109 -6.02 -0.42 19.14
N PRO A 110 -7.14 -0.62 18.40
CA PRO A 110 -7.29 -0.08 17.07
C PRO A 110 -7.20 1.45 17.10
N TYR A 111 -6.66 2.01 16.03
CA TYR A 111 -6.58 3.45 15.86
C TYR A 111 -7.10 3.87 14.49
N ASN A 112 -7.67 5.06 14.43
CA ASN A 112 -8.04 5.69 13.17
C ASN A 112 -6.78 6.26 12.50
N PRO A 113 -6.44 5.83 11.27
CA PRO A 113 -5.21 6.26 10.61
C PRO A 113 -5.20 7.72 10.16
N VAL A 114 -6.36 8.39 10.15
CA VAL A 114 -6.51 9.79 9.72
C VAL A 114 -6.45 10.72 10.92
N THR A 115 -7.31 10.49 11.94
CA THR A 115 -7.39 11.36 13.12
C THR A 115 -6.36 11.01 14.19
N GLY A 116 -5.79 9.81 14.14
CA GLY A 116 -4.93 9.28 15.21
C GLY A 116 -5.70 8.86 16.46
N ALA A 117 -7.04 9.00 16.48
CA ALA A 117 -7.87 8.56 17.60
C ALA A 117 -7.72 7.05 17.83
N CYS A 118 -7.70 6.66 19.11
CA CYS A 118 -7.48 5.29 19.54
C CYS A 118 -8.57 4.87 20.53
N ALA A 119 -8.94 3.59 20.53
CA ALA A 119 -9.85 3.05 21.52
C ALA A 119 -9.54 1.56 21.78
N ALA A 120 -9.93 1.08 22.96
CA ALA A 120 -9.90 -0.35 23.24
C ALA A 120 -11.03 -1.06 22.47
N GLY A 121 -10.76 -2.25 21.97
CA GLY A 121 -11.72 -3.12 21.31
C GLY A 121 -11.41 -4.59 21.53
N ASP A 122 -12.43 -5.42 21.67
CA ASP A 122 -12.25 -6.84 21.87
C ASP A 122 -11.63 -7.50 20.63
N LEU A 123 -10.66 -8.37 20.84
CA LEU A 123 -10.05 -9.13 19.75
C LEU A 123 -10.95 -10.30 19.40
N ILE A 124 -11.40 -10.37 18.15
CA ILE A 124 -12.43 -11.28 17.68
C ILE A 124 -12.02 -12.11 16.48
N HIS A 125 -12.72 -13.21 16.26
CA HIS A 125 -12.72 -13.93 14.99
C HIS A 125 -13.62 -13.22 13.97
N THR A 126 -13.14 -13.09 12.75
CA THR A 126 -13.89 -12.53 11.62
C THR A 126 -13.56 -13.29 10.32
N ARG A 127 -14.09 -12.83 9.21
CA ARG A 127 -13.85 -13.41 7.88
C ARG A 127 -13.58 -12.31 6.86
N PHE A 128 -12.58 -12.53 6.04
CA PHE A 128 -12.36 -11.76 4.83
C PHE A 128 -12.92 -12.53 3.64
N VAL A 129 -13.95 -11.99 3.01
CA VAL A 129 -14.63 -12.60 1.85
C VAL A 129 -14.08 -11.97 0.59
N ALA A 130 -13.47 -12.78 -0.27
CA ALA A 130 -12.79 -12.30 -1.47
C ALA A 130 -12.86 -13.36 -2.58
N ASN A 131 -12.20 -13.12 -3.69
CA ASN A 131 -12.02 -14.11 -4.75
C ASN A 131 -10.56 -14.60 -4.78
N THR A 132 -10.34 -15.80 -5.27
CA THR A 132 -9.02 -16.22 -5.73
C THR A 132 -8.78 -15.70 -7.16
N THR A 133 -7.51 -15.66 -7.59
CA THR A 133 -7.14 -15.21 -8.94
C THR A 133 -5.99 -16.02 -9.52
N ASN A 134 -5.99 -16.13 -10.85
CA ASN A 134 -4.86 -16.61 -11.64
C ASN A 134 -3.93 -15.45 -12.11
N GLY A 135 -4.21 -14.21 -11.68
CA GLY A 135 -3.49 -13.00 -12.06
C GLY A 135 -4.07 -12.28 -13.29
N ILE A 136 -5.11 -12.83 -13.91
CA ILE A 136 -5.81 -12.25 -15.07
C ILE A 136 -7.21 -11.81 -14.65
N ASN A 137 -7.92 -12.65 -13.88
CA ASN A 137 -9.31 -12.43 -13.47
C ASN A 137 -9.64 -13.23 -12.18
N PRO A 138 -10.83 -12.99 -11.58
CA PRO A 138 -11.32 -13.78 -10.46
C PRO A 138 -11.65 -15.23 -10.91
N VAL A 139 -11.31 -16.21 -10.06
CA VAL A 139 -11.56 -17.63 -10.32
C VAL A 139 -12.72 -18.14 -9.44
N SER A 140 -12.56 -18.09 -8.12
CA SER A 140 -13.55 -18.61 -7.17
C SER A 140 -13.64 -17.75 -5.92
N GLN A 141 -14.79 -17.73 -5.27
CA GLN A 141 -14.95 -17.07 -3.99
C GLN A 141 -14.24 -17.85 -2.88
N VAL A 142 -13.64 -17.15 -1.94
CA VAL A 142 -12.97 -17.71 -0.77
C VAL A 142 -13.34 -16.93 0.50
N ASN A 143 -13.50 -17.68 1.60
CA ASN A 143 -13.71 -17.13 2.93
C ASN A 143 -12.44 -17.36 3.76
N VAL A 144 -11.67 -16.32 4.00
CA VAL A 144 -10.45 -16.34 4.78
C VAL A 144 -10.81 -16.08 6.24
N ARG A 145 -10.53 -17.02 7.15
CA ARG A 145 -10.64 -16.73 8.59
C ARG A 145 -9.61 -15.70 8.98
N ALA A 146 -10.04 -14.68 9.69
CA ALA A 146 -9.21 -13.56 10.10
C ALA A 146 -9.46 -13.18 11.56
N VAL A 147 -8.52 -12.41 12.09
CA VAL A 147 -8.56 -11.80 13.41
C VAL A 147 -8.69 -10.29 13.23
N ALA A 148 -9.62 -9.68 13.93
CA ALA A 148 -9.78 -8.23 13.95
C ALA A 148 -10.07 -7.74 15.37
N ALA A 149 -9.91 -6.42 15.61
CA ALA A 149 -10.40 -5.79 16.80
C ALA A 149 -11.80 -5.20 16.55
N CYS A 150 -12.74 -5.38 17.47
CA CYS A 150 -14.03 -4.69 17.49
C CYS A 150 -13.83 -3.25 17.95
N ALA A 151 -13.81 -2.30 17.03
CA ALA A 151 -13.66 -0.89 17.33
C ALA A 151 -15.00 -0.21 17.59
N PRO A 152 -15.07 0.79 18.48
CA PRO A 152 -16.26 1.62 18.61
C PRO A 152 -16.44 2.51 17.36
N SER A 153 -17.68 2.80 16.98
CA SER A 153 -18.03 3.57 15.77
C SER A 153 -17.38 4.96 15.69
N LYS A 154 -17.06 5.56 16.84
CA LYS A 154 -16.32 6.83 16.89
C LYS A 154 -14.96 6.80 16.15
N LEU A 155 -14.36 5.62 15.99
CA LEU A 155 -13.14 5.46 15.21
C LEU A 155 -13.36 5.51 13.69
N LEU A 156 -14.60 5.62 13.21
CA LEU A 156 -14.91 5.80 11.79
C LEU A 156 -14.86 7.26 11.34
N GLU A 157 -14.68 8.19 12.27
CA GLU A 157 -14.63 9.63 11.96
C GLU A 157 -13.57 9.94 10.90
N SER A 158 -13.93 10.73 9.89
CA SER A 158 -13.05 11.13 8.76
C SER A 158 -12.57 9.97 7.86
N LEU A 159 -13.06 8.75 8.03
CA LEU A 159 -12.90 7.68 7.06
C LEU A 159 -13.93 7.81 5.92
N PRO A 160 -13.71 7.15 4.77
CA PRO A 160 -14.69 7.12 3.68
C PRO A 160 -16.08 6.73 4.15
N GLN A 161 -17.10 7.35 3.58
CA GLN A 161 -18.49 7.01 3.88
C GLN A 161 -18.76 5.53 3.59
N GLY A 162 -19.39 4.84 4.52
CA GLY A 162 -19.65 3.39 4.41
C GLY A 162 -18.45 2.49 4.76
N ALA A 163 -17.31 3.08 5.16
CA ALA A 163 -16.23 2.27 5.72
C ALA A 163 -16.63 1.75 7.11
N SER A 164 -16.36 0.49 7.38
CA SER A 164 -16.61 -0.19 8.65
C SER A 164 -15.35 -0.40 9.49
N GLY A 165 -14.18 0.00 8.98
CA GLY A 165 -12.92 -0.20 9.68
C GLY A 165 -11.70 -0.02 8.79
N VAL A 166 -10.60 -0.66 9.18
CA VAL A 166 -9.29 -0.56 8.51
C VAL A 166 -8.66 -1.94 8.35
N ALA A 167 -8.17 -2.23 7.16
CA ALA A 167 -7.28 -3.37 6.89
C ALA A 167 -5.83 -2.89 6.97
N GLY A 168 -5.16 -3.21 8.06
CA GLY A 168 -3.71 -3.02 8.17
C GLY A 168 -2.96 -3.98 7.25
N LEU A 169 -1.99 -3.45 6.48
CA LEU A 169 -1.15 -4.24 5.56
C LEU A 169 0.34 -4.20 5.94
N ALA A 170 0.69 -3.73 7.15
CA ALA A 170 2.07 -3.67 7.60
C ALA A 170 2.71 -5.05 7.79
N GLY A 171 4.00 -5.10 8.12
CA GLY A 171 4.77 -6.33 8.35
C GLY A 171 4.50 -6.97 9.72
N SER A 172 3.25 -7.05 10.16
CA SER A 172 2.83 -7.71 11.41
C SER A 172 2.08 -9.01 11.14
N ASP A 173 2.07 -9.91 12.12
CA ASP A 173 1.41 -11.21 11.99
C ASP A 173 -0.13 -11.13 11.92
N LEU A 174 -0.72 -10.04 12.40
CA LEU A 174 -2.16 -9.77 12.35
C LEU A 174 -2.57 -8.71 11.33
N ALA A 175 -1.64 -8.26 10.47
CA ALA A 175 -2.00 -7.55 9.26
C ALA A 175 -2.66 -8.50 8.25
N LEU A 176 -3.55 -7.97 7.42
CA LEU A 176 -4.34 -8.78 6.49
C LEU A 176 -3.50 -9.68 5.57
N PRO A 177 -2.37 -9.24 4.98
CA PRO A 177 -1.55 -10.10 4.12
C PRO A 177 -0.99 -11.33 4.84
N ALA A 178 -0.53 -11.18 6.07
CA ALA A 178 0.03 -12.28 6.86
C ALA A 178 -1.07 -13.29 7.23
N GLN A 179 -2.26 -12.82 7.58
CA GLN A 179 -3.40 -13.67 7.89
C GLN A 179 -3.86 -14.46 6.66
N VAL A 180 -4.01 -13.80 5.50
CA VAL A 180 -4.34 -14.46 4.23
C VAL A 180 -3.28 -15.50 3.86
N ALA A 181 -2.01 -15.15 3.94
CA ALA A 181 -0.91 -16.07 3.63
C ALA A 181 -0.94 -17.33 4.53
N SER A 182 -1.19 -17.15 5.82
CA SER A 182 -1.28 -18.24 6.78
C SER A 182 -2.50 -19.13 6.53
N GLU A 183 -3.69 -18.56 6.33
CA GLU A 183 -4.94 -19.30 6.19
C GLU A 183 -5.04 -19.99 4.82
N GLN A 184 -4.67 -19.29 3.74
CA GLN A 184 -4.74 -19.81 2.37
C GLN A 184 -3.52 -20.63 1.95
N LYS A 185 -2.47 -20.68 2.80
CA LYS A 185 -1.20 -21.37 2.50
C LYS A 185 -0.55 -20.88 1.20
N VAL A 186 -0.63 -19.58 0.97
CA VAL A 186 0.04 -18.87 -0.12
C VAL A 186 1.28 -18.12 0.40
N PRO A 187 2.22 -17.71 -0.44
CA PRO A 187 3.38 -16.94 0.00
C PRO A 187 2.99 -15.66 0.77
N ASN A 188 3.73 -15.33 1.84
CA ASN A 188 3.54 -14.08 2.58
C ASN A 188 4.13 -12.91 1.78
N LYS A 189 3.40 -12.50 0.77
CA LYS A 189 3.63 -11.33 -0.05
C LYS A 189 2.31 -10.83 -0.63
N PHE A 190 2.26 -9.55 -1.01
CA PHE A 190 1.07 -9.00 -1.66
C PHE A 190 1.45 -7.98 -2.72
N LEU A 191 0.58 -7.86 -3.71
CA LEU A 191 0.62 -6.84 -4.75
C LEU A 191 -0.42 -5.78 -4.43
N LEU A 192 -0.08 -4.53 -4.70
CA LEU A 192 -1.00 -3.40 -4.59
C LEU A 192 -0.82 -2.51 -5.82
N CYS A 193 -1.92 -2.25 -6.54
CA CYS A 193 -1.95 -1.33 -7.67
C CYS A 193 -3.14 -0.38 -7.46
N LEU A 194 -2.84 0.84 -6.99
CA LEU A 194 -3.85 1.83 -6.62
C LEU A 194 -4.43 2.50 -7.86
N PRO A 195 -5.77 2.64 -7.97
CA PRO A 195 -6.40 3.30 -9.10
C PRO A 195 -6.09 4.79 -9.09
N ARG A 196 -5.96 5.36 -10.29
CA ARG A 196 -5.78 6.81 -10.49
C ARG A 196 -7.13 7.48 -10.70
N GLY A 197 -7.17 8.76 -10.35
CA GLY A 197 -8.33 9.60 -10.59
C GLY A 197 -9.44 9.37 -9.57
N LEU A 198 -10.64 9.79 -9.95
CA LEU A 198 -11.87 9.67 -9.16
C LEU A 198 -12.88 8.74 -9.85
N SER A 199 -12.41 7.92 -10.79
CA SER A 199 -13.23 6.90 -11.45
C SER A 199 -13.69 5.84 -10.44
N ALA A 200 -14.88 5.32 -10.64
CA ALA A 200 -15.41 4.19 -9.89
C ALA A 200 -14.67 2.87 -10.20
N ASP A 201 -13.84 2.84 -11.27
CA ASP A 201 -13.11 1.64 -11.66
C ASP A 201 -12.04 1.28 -10.64
N PRO A 202 -12.11 0.10 -10.03
CA PRO A 202 -11.21 -0.28 -8.96
C PRO A 202 -9.82 -0.64 -9.49
N GLY A 203 -8.79 -0.29 -8.72
CA GLY A 203 -7.48 -0.93 -8.80
C GLY A 203 -7.50 -2.32 -8.18
N VAL A 204 -6.33 -2.91 -7.93
CA VAL A 204 -6.22 -4.31 -7.53
C VAL A 204 -5.26 -4.52 -6.37
N ALA A 205 -5.65 -5.36 -5.43
CA ALA A 205 -4.80 -5.97 -4.41
C ALA A 205 -4.81 -7.49 -4.58
N VAL A 206 -3.62 -8.12 -4.55
CA VAL A 206 -3.47 -9.58 -4.66
C VAL A 206 -2.60 -10.07 -3.50
N PHE A 207 -3.18 -10.87 -2.62
CA PHE A 207 -2.50 -11.47 -1.47
C PHE A 207 -2.03 -12.88 -1.81
N GLY A 208 -0.73 -13.15 -1.65
CA GLY A 208 -0.08 -14.39 -2.06
C GLY A 208 0.84 -14.22 -3.26
N GLY A 209 0.83 -13.04 -3.90
CA GLY A 209 1.59 -12.77 -5.13
C GLY A 209 1.01 -13.49 -6.34
N GLY A 210 1.81 -13.72 -7.35
CA GLY A 210 1.43 -14.37 -8.60
C GLY A 210 1.61 -13.42 -9.78
N PRO A 211 1.28 -13.82 -11.00
CA PRO A 211 1.30 -12.94 -12.15
C PRO A 211 0.26 -11.83 -12.00
N LEU A 212 0.47 -10.72 -12.69
CA LEU A 212 -0.48 -9.61 -12.73
C LEU A 212 -0.55 -9.06 -14.16
N HIS A 213 -1.73 -9.21 -14.75
CA HIS A 213 -2.03 -8.78 -16.11
C HIS A 213 -3.14 -7.73 -16.11
N PHE A 214 -3.09 -6.82 -17.09
CA PHE A 214 -4.13 -5.81 -17.31
C PHE A 214 -4.71 -5.93 -18.72
N MET A 215 -5.98 -5.58 -18.89
CA MET A 215 -6.69 -5.69 -20.18
C MET A 215 -6.03 -4.93 -21.32
N ALA A 216 -5.32 -3.84 -21.03
CA ALA A 216 -4.60 -3.08 -22.05
C ALA A 216 -3.42 -3.86 -22.68
N GLN A 217 -2.82 -4.79 -21.95
CA GLN A 217 -1.72 -5.66 -22.40
C GLN A 217 -1.83 -7.03 -21.70
N PRO A 218 -2.77 -7.88 -22.11
CA PRO A 218 -3.10 -9.12 -21.41
C PRO A 218 -1.96 -10.16 -21.43
N GLU A 219 -1.07 -10.10 -22.42
CA GLU A 219 0.10 -10.98 -22.53
C GLU A 219 1.23 -10.61 -21.57
N ARG A 220 1.22 -9.39 -21.02
CA ARG A 220 2.30 -8.84 -20.20
C ARG A 220 2.09 -9.13 -18.73
N ASP A 221 3.01 -9.86 -18.12
CA ASP A 221 3.07 -10.07 -16.67
C ASP A 221 3.91 -8.97 -16.01
N TYR A 222 3.26 -7.99 -15.40
CA TYR A 222 3.91 -6.86 -14.77
C TYR A 222 4.74 -7.21 -13.54
N THR A 223 4.57 -8.40 -12.95
CA THR A 223 5.42 -8.84 -11.83
C THR A 223 6.85 -9.19 -12.26
N LYS A 224 7.07 -9.44 -13.54
CA LYS A 224 8.40 -9.69 -14.11
C LYS A 224 9.22 -8.42 -14.34
N GLU A 225 8.59 -7.24 -14.26
CA GLU A 225 9.22 -5.95 -14.53
C GLU A 225 9.60 -5.17 -13.29
N LEU A 226 9.32 -5.73 -12.11
CA LEU A 226 9.55 -5.05 -10.85
C LEU A 226 11.04 -4.76 -10.60
N ALA A 227 11.36 -3.50 -10.38
CA ALA A 227 12.60 -3.10 -9.75
C ALA A 227 12.49 -3.33 -8.24
N TYR A 228 13.52 -3.90 -7.62
CA TYR A 228 13.48 -4.23 -6.20
C TYR A 228 14.40 -3.35 -5.36
N THR A 229 13.94 -3.04 -4.15
CA THR A 229 14.73 -2.40 -3.08
C THR A 229 14.48 -3.11 -1.75
N PRO A 230 15.48 -3.22 -0.85
CA PRO A 230 15.27 -3.82 0.46
C PRO A 230 14.24 -3.07 1.29
N LEU A 231 13.40 -3.79 2.02
CA LEU A 231 12.61 -3.24 3.13
C LEU A 231 13.50 -3.11 4.36
N VAL A 232 13.40 -1.97 5.03
CA VAL A 232 14.16 -1.65 6.24
C VAL A 232 13.24 -1.87 7.45
N SER A 233 13.65 -2.72 8.36
CA SER A 233 12.93 -2.95 9.62
C SER A 233 13.26 -1.88 10.65
N LYS A 234 12.24 -1.31 11.29
CA LYS A 234 12.39 -0.42 12.45
C LYS A 234 11.88 -1.10 13.72
N LYS A 235 12.66 -1.06 14.80
CA LYS A 235 12.26 -1.65 16.08
C LYS A 235 10.94 -1.05 16.55
N GLY A 236 9.98 -1.89 16.90
CA GLY A 236 8.67 -1.46 17.40
C GLY A 236 7.72 -0.87 16.34
N ASN A 237 8.12 -0.82 15.06
CA ASN A 237 7.29 -0.26 14.00
C ASN A 237 7.22 -1.24 12.82
N PRO A 238 6.04 -1.82 12.50
CA PRO A 238 5.87 -2.80 11.43
C PRO A 238 5.66 -2.18 10.04
N ALA A 239 5.60 -0.86 9.91
CA ALA A 239 5.39 -0.18 8.63
C ALA A 239 6.52 -0.49 7.63
N HIS A 240 6.21 -0.37 6.34
CA HIS A 240 7.13 -0.69 5.26
C HIS A 240 8.06 0.48 4.97
N TYR A 241 9.27 0.42 5.49
CA TYR A 241 10.33 1.41 5.24
C TYR A 241 11.25 0.97 4.12
N ILE A 242 11.73 1.95 3.35
CA ILE A 242 12.81 1.81 2.37
C ILE A 242 13.86 2.91 2.59
N SER A 243 15.07 2.71 2.10
CA SER A 243 16.09 3.75 2.07
C SER A 243 15.97 4.58 0.80
N ILE A 244 16.18 5.90 0.90
CA ILE A 244 16.33 6.80 -0.24
C ILE A 244 17.73 7.38 -0.20
N LYS A 245 18.49 7.24 -1.30
CA LYS A 245 19.86 7.76 -1.46
C LYS A 245 19.87 9.21 -1.89
N SER A 246 18.95 9.60 -2.76
CA SER A 246 18.84 10.98 -3.27
C SER A 246 17.45 11.27 -3.81
N ILE A 247 17.13 12.55 -3.86
CA ILE A 247 16.00 13.11 -4.60
C ILE A 247 16.60 13.97 -5.71
N ALA A 248 16.06 13.86 -6.92
CA ALA A 248 16.43 14.69 -8.05
C ALA A 248 15.20 15.33 -8.69
N VAL A 249 15.36 16.54 -9.20
CA VAL A 249 14.35 17.28 -9.98
C VAL A 249 14.99 17.63 -11.31
N ALA A 250 14.34 17.31 -12.43
CA ALA A 250 14.90 17.45 -13.78
C ALA A 250 16.33 16.88 -13.89
N ASN A 251 16.57 15.69 -13.30
CA ASN A 251 17.87 15.02 -13.19
C ASN A 251 18.94 15.74 -12.36
N ALA A 252 18.67 16.93 -11.81
CA ALA A 252 19.56 17.61 -10.89
C ALA A 252 19.28 17.16 -9.45
N ARG A 253 20.33 16.75 -8.73
CA ARG A 253 20.22 16.33 -7.33
C ARG A 253 19.78 17.50 -6.45
N VAL A 254 18.73 17.27 -5.65
CA VAL A 254 18.27 18.24 -4.63
C VAL A 254 19.31 18.33 -3.50
N PRO A 255 19.75 19.54 -3.10
CA PRO A 255 20.77 19.72 -2.08
C PRO A 255 20.16 19.58 -0.67
N VAL A 256 19.71 18.38 -0.31
CA VAL A 256 19.27 18.08 1.06
C VAL A 256 20.47 17.85 1.99
N PRO A 257 20.36 18.13 3.30
CA PRO A 257 21.43 17.84 4.27
C PRO A 257 21.85 16.37 4.19
N SER A 258 23.15 16.09 4.34
CA SER A 258 23.76 14.78 4.07
C SER A 258 23.08 13.60 4.79
N GLN A 259 22.61 13.81 6.00
CA GLN A 259 21.95 12.78 6.83
C GLN A 259 20.41 12.84 6.76
N ALA A 260 19.83 13.84 6.11
CA ALA A 260 18.38 14.07 6.15
C ALA A 260 17.56 12.86 5.67
N LEU A 261 17.98 12.23 4.57
CA LEU A 261 17.29 11.06 4.01
C LEU A 261 17.59 9.75 4.76
N ALA A 262 18.78 9.62 5.35
CA ALA A 262 19.17 8.45 6.14
C ALA A 262 18.45 8.46 7.50
N THR A 263 18.32 9.64 8.12
CA THR A 263 17.63 9.83 9.39
C THR A 263 16.11 9.71 9.18
N GLY A 264 15.50 8.71 9.79
CA GLY A 264 14.06 8.43 9.63
C GLY A 264 13.69 7.57 8.42
N GLY A 265 14.45 7.61 7.31
CA GLY A 265 14.17 6.82 6.09
C GLY A 265 12.90 7.25 5.36
N ALA A 266 12.39 6.37 4.49
CA ALA A 266 11.13 6.59 3.79
C ALA A 266 10.12 5.48 4.10
N VAL A 267 8.85 5.83 4.28
CA VAL A 267 7.74 4.90 4.56
C VAL A 267 6.68 5.01 3.48
N LEU A 268 6.10 3.86 3.07
CA LEU A 268 4.94 3.83 2.19
C LEU A 268 3.66 3.91 3.04
N CYS A 269 2.77 4.84 2.72
CA CYS A 269 1.62 5.14 3.58
C CYS A 269 0.38 5.50 2.75
N THR A 270 -0.54 4.55 2.58
CA THR A 270 -1.79 4.74 1.82
C THR A 270 -2.81 5.63 2.53
N ARG A 271 -2.68 5.81 3.86
CA ARG A 271 -3.53 6.70 4.66
C ARG A 271 -3.25 8.20 4.41
N SER A 272 -2.09 8.54 3.87
CA SER A 272 -1.77 9.90 3.45
C SER A 272 -2.11 10.05 1.98
N PRO A 273 -3.02 10.96 1.59
CA PRO A 273 -3.35 11.19 0.19
C PRO A 273 -2.13 11.61 -0.64
N PHE A 274 -1.22 12.40 -0.06
CA PHE A 274 -0.05 12.94 -0.74
C PHE A 274 1.24 12.61 0.00
N THR A 275 2.37 12.67 -0.72
CA THR A 275 3.69 12.52 -0.12
C THR A 275 4.00 13.67 0.81
N LEU A 276 4.38 13.31 2.04
CA LEU A 276 4.83 14.25 3.06
C LEU A 276 6.35 14.19 3.17
N LEU A 277 6.97 15.37 3.22
CA LEU A 277 8.41 15.52 3.39
C LEU A 277 8.69 16.27 4.70
N ARG A 278 9.65 15.79 5.47
CA ARG A 278 10.14 16.52 6.65
C ARG A 278 10.75 17.85 6.22
N SER A 279 10.69 18.88 7.04
CA SER A 279 11.04 20.27 6.66
C SER A 279 12.45 20.43 6.06
N ASP A 280 13.42 19.68 6.56
CA ASP A 280 14.82 19.67 6.06
C ASP A 280 14.99 19.01 4.68
N VAL A 281 13.98 18.26 4.22
CA VAL A 281 13.88 17.69 2.87
C VAL A 281 12.95 18.54 1.99
N TYR A 282 11.85 19.02 2.57
CA TYR A 282 10.79 19.72 1.83
C TYR A 282 11.28 21.05 1.25
N ARG A 283 11.93 21.90 2.05
CA ARG A 283 12.37 23.24 1.61
C ARG A 283 13.33 23.17 0.42
N PRO A 284 14.47 22.42 0.51
CA PRO A 284 15.35 22.26 -0.65
C PRO A 284 14.65 21.65 -1.89
N PHE A 285 13.70 20.74 -1.68
CA PHE A 285 12.97 20.10 -2.76
C PHE A 285 12.05 21.09 -3.50
N VAL A 286 11.24 21.84 -2.78
CA VAL A 286 10.31 22.83 -3.37
C VAL A 286 11.08 23.92 -4.13
N ASP A 287 12.19 24.41 -3.53
CA ASP A 287 13.06 25.40 -4.19
C ASP A 287 13.69 24.86 -5.46
N ALA A 288 14.17 23.62 -5.44
CA ALA A 288 14.72 22.96 -6.63
C ALA A 288 13.68 22.78 -7.73
N PHE A 289 12.45 22.39 -7.36
CA PHE A 289 11.35 22.24 -8.32
C PHE A 289 10.97 23.58 -8.96
N ALA A 290 10.78 24.63 -8.16
CA ALA A 290 10.46 25.96 -8.66
C ALA A 290 11.54 26.49 -9.61
N LYS A 291 12.81 26.38 -9.23
CA LYS A 291 13.94 26.78 -10.07
C LYS A 291 14.01 25.99 -11.39
N ALA A 292 13.79 24.68 -11.33
CA ALA A 292 13.81 23.82 -12.51
C ALA A 292 12.66 24.16 -13.48
N LEU A 293 11.48 24.48 -12.96
CA LEU A 293 10.32 24.88 -13.78
C LEU A 293 10.55 26.22 -14.48
N VAL A 294 11.13 27.22 -13.79
CA VAL A 294 11.55 28.51 -14.39
C VAL A 294 12.61 28.29 -15.49
N LYS A 295 13.61 27.44 -15.21
CA LYS A 295 14.64 27.10 -16.22
C LYS A 295 14.04 26.42 -17.43
N GLN A 296 13.07 25.52 -17.26
CA GLN A 296 12.35 24.86 -18.35
C GLN A 296 11.64 25.88 -19.27
N GLY A 297 10.97 26.89 -18.68
CA GLY A 297 10.36 28.00 -19.43
C GLY A 297 11.37 28.81 -20.21
N ALA A 298 12.52 29.15 -19.59
CA ALA A 298 13.60 29.89 -20.25
C ALA A 298 14.27 29.12 -21.41
N GLN A 299 14.13 27.78 -21.42
CA GLN A 299 14.65 26.90 -22.48
C GLN A 299 13.62 26.61 -23.59
N GLY A 300 12.58 27.43 -23.71
CA GLY A 300 11.54 27.31 -24.77
C GLY A 300 10.35 26.42 -24.36
N GLY A 301 10.29 25.95 -23.12
CA GLY A 301 9.10 25.32 -22.58
C GLY A 301 7.99 26.32 -22.20
N PRO A 302 6.83 25.84 -21.71
CA PRO A 302 5.78 26.73 -21.23
C PRO A 302 6.26 27.52 -20.01
N VAL A 303 5.94 28.81 -19.97
CA VAL A 303 6.23 29.70 -18.85
C VAL A 303 5.12 29.56 -17.82
N ALA A 304 5.37 28.75 -16.79
CA ALA A 304 4.43 28.47 -15.73
C ALA A 304 4.15 29.73 -14.90
N ARG A 305 2.87 30.09 -14.77
CA ARG A 305 2.41 31.22 -13.96
C ARG A 305 2.01 30.73 -12.57
N ALA A 306 2.76 31.12 -11.56
CA ALA A 306 2.41 30.84 -10.17
C ALA A 306 1.12 31.57 -9.77
N VAL A 307 0.29 30.90 -8.97
CA VAL A 307 -0.94 31.45 -8.39
C VAL A 307 -0.91 31.30 -6.87
N LYS A 308 -1.88 31.95 -6.19
CA LYS A 308 -1.99 31.86 -4.74
C LYS A 308 -2.05 30.38 -4.27
N PRO A 309 -1.23 29.98 -3.30
CA PRO A 309 -1.25 28.64 -2.74
C PRO A 309 -2.64 28.20 -2.28
N VAL A 310 -2.92 26.90 -2.43
CA VAL A 310 -4.14 26.26 -1.96
C VAL A 310 -3.75 25.20 -0.95
N ALA A 311 -4.09 25.42 0.33
CA ALA A 311 -3.73 24.48 1.40
C ALA A 311 -4.16 23.04 1.06
N PRO A 312 -3.33 22.03 1.38
CA PRO A 312 -2.06 22.11 2.14
C PRO A 312 -0.81 22.38 1.25
N PHE A 313 -0.99 22.73 -0.03
CA PHE A 313 0.10 22.90 -1.00
C PHE A 313 0.65 24.32 -0.99
N GLU A 314 1.96 24.44 -1.16
CA GLU A 314 2.64 25.73 -1.19
C GLU A 314 2.95 26.23 -2.62
N LEU A 315 3.12 25.30 -3.58
CA LEU A 315 3.45 25.62 -4.96
C LEU A 315 2.28 25.29 -5.89
N CYS A 316 1.58 26.33 -6.38
CA CYS A 316 0.44 26.19 -7.27
C CYS A 316 0.60 27.07 -8.53
N TYR A 317 0.05 26.59 -9.65
CA TYR A 317 0.18 27.23 -10.96
C TYR A 317 -1.17 27.27 -11.67
N ASP A 318 -1.33 28.27 -12.52
CA ASP A 318 -2.46 28.36 -13.46
C ASP A 318 -2.32 27.23 -14.52
N THR A 319 -3.32 26.37 -14.62
CA THR A 319 -3.29 25.23 -15.57
C THR A 319 -3.17 25.66 -17.02
N LYS A 320 -3.68 26.86 -17.38
CA LYS A 320 -3.56 27.43 -18.73
C LYS A 320 -2.12 27.79 -19.11
N SER A 321 -1.25 27.98 -18.11
CA SER A 321 0.18 28.26 -18.29
C SER A 321 1.05 27.01 -18.34
N LEU A 322 0.47 25.83 -18.07
CA LEU A 322 1.13 24.55 -18.11
C LEU A 322 0.74 23.80 -19.39
N ALA A 323 1.70 23.30 -20.16
CA ALA A 323 1.39 22.40 -21.25
C ALA A 323 0.92 21.05 -20.70
N ASN A 324 -0.08 20.47 -21.36
CA ASN A 324 -0.58 19.15 -21.01
C ASN A 324 0.00 18.09 -21.95
N THR A 325 0.40 16.96 -21.41
CA THR A 325 0.97 15.83 -22.15
C THR A 325 0.27 14.53 -21.76
N ARG A 326 0.59 13.44 -22.45
CA ARG A 326 0.07 12.09 -22.11
C ARG A 326 0.48 11.62 -20.71
N ILE A 327 1.55 12.19 -20.14
CA ILE A 327 2.05 11.91 -18.79
C ILE A 327 1.78 13.07 -17.82
N GLY A 328 0.71 13.83 -18.05
CA GLY A 328 0.27 14.98 -17.25
C GLY A 328 0.89 16.30 -17.67
N TYR A 329 0.90 17.26 -16.77
CA TYR A 329 1.51 18.54 -17.02
C TYR A 329 3.00 18.41 -17.34
N LEU A 330 3.47 19.16 -18.33
CA LEU A 330 4.89 19.25 -18.69
C LEU A 330 5.63 20.05 -17.62
N VAL A 331 6.05 19.37 -16.58
CA VAL A 331 6.78 19.92 -15.44
C VAL A 331 8.05 19.11 -15.19
N PRO A 332 9.03 19.63 -14.43
CA PRO A 332 10.22 18.90 -14.06
C PRO A 332 9.91 17.55 -13.41
N GLY A 333 10.44 16.46 -13.94
CA GLY A 333 10.28 15.13 -13.34
C GLY A 333 10.98 15.03 -11.98
N VAL A 334 10.35 14.34 -11.03
CA VAL A 334 10.89 14.08 -9.70
C VAL A 334 11.34 12.62 -9.64
N THR A 335 12.57 12.36 -9.20
CA THR A 335 13.13 11.02 -9.09
C THR A 335 13.63 10.76 -7.69
N LEU A 336 13.17 9.66 -7.07
CA LEU A 336 13.71 9.11 -5.83
C LEU A 336 14.66 7.97 -6.20
N THR A 337 15.95 8.10 -5.91
CA THR A 337 16.90 6.98 -6.01
C THR A 337 16.81 6.18 -4.72
N VAL A 338 16.26 4.96 -4.80
CA VAL A 338 16.07 4.09 -3.63
C VAL A 338 17.36 3.37 -3.23
N GLY A 339 17.35 2.66 -2.09
CA GLY A 339 18.52 2.01 -1.49
C GLY A 339 19.28 1.06 -2.42
N SER A 340 18.59 0.37 -3.34
CA SER A 340 19.21 -0.48 -4.37
C SER A 340 19.88 0.29 -5.50
N GLY A 341 19.71 1.61 -5.58
CA GLY A 341 20.16 2.44 -6.71
C GLY A 341 19.18 2.51 -7.87
N LYS A 342 18.01 1.86 -7.78
CA LYS A 342 16.93 1.99 -8.75
C LYS A 342 16.18 3.31 -8.56
N ASN A 343 15.59 3.81 -9.64
CA ASN A 343 14.88 5.07 -9.65
C ASN A 343 13.36 4.86 -9.63
N TRP A 344 12.69 5.58 -8.73
CA TRP A 344 11.24 5.75 -8.74
C TRP A 344 10.96 7.16 -9.25
N THR A 345 10.55 7.24 -10.52
CA THR A 345 10.33 8.53 -11.20
C THR A 345 8.85 8.89 -11.21
N MET A 346 8.57 10.17 -10.93
CA MET A 346 7.26 10.79 -10.91
C MET A 346 7.24 11.91 -11.97
N ASP A 347 6.36 11.80 -12.94
CA ASP A 347 6.08 12.83 -13.94
C ASP A 347 4.91 13.72 -13.51
N GLY A 348 4.44 14.59 -14.39
CA GLY A 348 3.34 15.50 -14.11
C GLY A 348 2.05 14.82 -13.65
N LEU A 349 1.81 13.57 -14.07
CA LEU A 349 0.66 12.80 -13.57
C LEU A 349 0.76 12.43 -12.10
N SER A 350 1.94 12.22 -11.54
CA SER A 350 2.17 11.81 -10.15
C SER A 350 2.87 12.86 -9.30
N SER A 351 3.21 14.02 -9.87
CA SER A 351 3.79 15.14 -9.13
C SER A 351 2.87 16.36 -9.03
N MET A 352 1.86 16.50 -9.92
CA MET A 352 0.93 17.62 -9.91
C MET A 352 -0.50 17.15 -9.69
N VAL A 353 -1.28 17.90 -8.93
CA VAL A 353 -2.70 17.65 -8.68
C VAL A 353 -3.51 18.90 -8.95
N GLU A 354 -4.59 18.78 -9.72
CA GLU A 354 -5.57 19.86 -9.86
C GLU A 354 -6.44 19.91 -8.60
N VAL A 355 -6.35 21.04 -7.89
CA VAL A 355 -7.02 21.23 -6.59
C VAL A 355 -8.35 21.97 -6.70
N LYS A 356 -8.49 22.74 -7.77
CA LYS A 356 -9.72 23.38 -8.22
C LYS A 356 -9.57 23.71 -9.70
N GLN A 357 -10.67 23.99 -10.38
CA GLN A 357 -10.65 24.36 -11.78
C GLN A 357 -9.63 25.48 -12.07
N GLY A 358 -8.73 25.23 -12.99
CA GLY A 358 -7.70 26.18 -13.41
C GLY A 358 -6.49 26.28 -12.48
N THR A 359 -6.39 25.47 -11.43
CA THR A 359 -5.26 25.52 -10.49
C THR A 359 -4.70 24.14 -10.22
N ALA A 360 -3.46 23.90 -10.62
CA ALA A 360 -2.70 22.69 -10.32
C ALA A 360 -1.55 22.99 -9.35
N CYS A 361 -1.39 22.15 -8.34
CA CYS A 361 -0.36 22.31 -7.30
C CYS A 361 0.61 21.14 -7.31
N LEU A 362 1.86 21.39 -6.90
CA LEU A 362 2.85 20.35 -6.62
C LEU A 362 2.35 19.47 -5.47
N ALA A 363 2.11 18.18 -5.75
CA ALA A 363 1.43 17.24 -4.85
C ALA A 363 2.36 16.65 -3.77
N PHE A 364 3.18 17.51 -3.17
CA PHE A 364 4.06 17.22 -2.04
C PHE A 364 3.79 18.24 -0.94
N VAL A 365 3.78 17.78 0.30
CA VAL A 365 3.39 18.62 1.45
C VAL A 365 4.45 18.52 2.54
N GLN A 366 4.66 19.61 3.27
CA GLN A 366 5.54 19.60 4.44
C GLN A 366 4.87 18.86 5.61
N MET A 367 5.59 17.97 6.28
CA MET A 367 5.14 17.37 7.54
C MET A 367 4.95 18.44 8.60
N GLN A 368 3.78 18.44 9.24
CA GLN A 368 3.48 19.34 10.34
C GLN A 368 3.87 18.72 11.68
N GLY A 369 4.33 19.55 12.63
CA GLY A 369 4.71 19.11 13.98
C GLY A 369 5.99 18.27 14.07
N VAL A 370 6.70 18.04 12.95
CA VAL A 370 7.94 17.27 12.89
C VAL A 370 9.14 18.20 12.72
N LYS A 371 10.12 18.11 13.63
CA LYS A 371 11.34 18.94 13.57
C LYS A 371 12.30 18.44 12.48
N ALA A 372 13.12 19.33 11.95
CA ALA A 372 14.24 18.98 11.07
C ALA A 372 15.17 17.99 11.79
N GLY A 373 15.61 16.94 11.07
CA GLY A 373 16.51 15.93 11.62
C GLY A 373 15.90 14.96 12.64
N ASP A 374 14.59 15.02 12.90
CA ASP A 374 13.93 14.10 13.82
C ASP A 374 13.98 12.66 13.30
N GLY A 375 14.76 11.80 13.98
CA GLY A 375 14.93 10.40 13.62
C GLY A 375 13.73 9.50 13.98
N SER A 376 12.81 9.98 14.83
CA SER A 376 11.59 9.26 15.21
C SER A 376 10.54 9.30 14.08
N ALA A 377 10.57 10.36 13.24
CA ALA A 377 9.72 10.51 12.08
C ALA A 377 10.43 10.10 10.77
N PRO A 378 9.72 9.64 9.74
CA PRO A 378 10.32 9.41 8.42
C PRO A 378 10.77 10.74 7.80
N ALA A 379 11.87 10.71 7.03
CA ALA A 379 12.26 11.86 6.21
C ALA A 379 11.27 12.08 5.05
N VAL A 380 10.75 10.97 4.51
CA VAL A 380 9.79 10.92 3.39
C VAL A 380 8.68 9.95 3.76
N LEU A 381 7.44 10.39 3.65
CA LEU A 381 6.27 9.52 3.69
C LEU A 381 5.66 9.53 2.29
N ILE A 382 5.81 8.42 1.57
CA ILE A 382 5.28 8.28 0.21
C ILE A 382 3.78 8.03 0.30
N GLY A 383 2.99 9.01 -0.16
CA GLY A 383 1.53 9.00 -0.10
C GLY A 383 0.87 8.25 -1.25
N GLY A 384 -0.45 8.03 -1.11
CA GLY A 384 -1.24 7.27 -2.06
C GLY A 384 -1.15 7.80 -3.49
N PHE A 385 -1.25 9.11 -3.68
CA PHE A 385 -1.20 9.76 -4.99
C PHE A 385 0.08 9.43 -5.78
N GLN A 386 1.25 9.37 -5.12
CA GLN A 386 2.51 9.01 -5.76
C GLN A 386 2.66 7.50 -6.00
N MET A 387 1.81 6.68 -5.38
CA MET A 387 1.76 5.22 -5.58
C MET A 387 0.74 4.80 -6.65
N GLU A 388 -0.16 5.69 -7.09
CA GLU A 388 -1.16 5.40 -8.12
C GLU A 388 -0.51 4.98 -9.45
N ASN A 389 -1.15 4.02 -10.13
CA ASN A 389 -0.65 3.42 -11.37
C ASN A 389 0.79 2.90 -11.28
N THR A 390 1.16 2.43 -10.10
CA THR A 390 2.43 1.74 -9.83
C THR A 390 2.11 0.37 -9.24
N VAL A 391 2.61 -0.69 -9.85
CA VAL A 391 2.55 -2.03 -9.27
C VAL A 391 3.56 -2.09 -8.14
N LEU A 392 3.11 -2.36 -6.93
CA LEU A 392 3.92 -2.53 -5.73
C LEU A 392 3.82 -3.98 -5.27
N GLU A 393 4.95 -4.67 -5.10
CA GLU A 393 5.02 -6.00 -4.47
C GLU A 393 5.75 -5.90 -3.14
N PHE A 394 5.07 -6.21 -2.06
CA PHE A 394 5.66 -6.35 -0.74
C PHE A 394 5.97 -7.84 -0.50
N ASP A 395 7.23 -8.24 -0.65
CA ASP A 395 7.70 -9.62 -0.40
C ASP A 395 8.27 -9.70 1.02
N MET A 396 7.44 -10.13 1.95
CA MET A 396 7.79 -10.17 3.38
C MET A 396 8.83 -11.24 3.69
N LYS A 397 8.84 -12.35 2.93
CA LYS A 397 9.83 -13.43 3.08
C LYS A 397 11.21 -12.96 2.63
N LYS A 398 11.30 -12.28 1.49
CA LYS A 398 12.57 -11.75 0.94
C LYS A 398 12.90 -10.36 1.49
N LYS A 399 12.05 -9.77 2.33
CA LYS A 399 12.19 -8.43 2.93
C LYS A 399 12.54 -7.37 1.87
N ARG A 400 11.73 -7.28 0.81
CA ARG A 400 11.95 -6.36 -0.30
C ARG A 400 10.64 -5.79 -0.83
N LEU A 401 10.72 -4.57 -1.36
CA LEU A 401 9.69 -3.92 -2.13
C LEU A 401 10.04 -4.03 -3.62
N GLY A 402 9.15 -4.58 -4.42
CA GLY A 402 9.16 -4.48 -5.87
C GLY A 402 8.26 -3.31 -6.30
N PHE A 403 8.68 -2.56 -7.30
CA PHE A 403 7.88 -1.48 -7.86
C PHE A 403 8.10 -1.36 -9.37
N ALA A 404 7.02 -1.14 -10.10
CA ALA A 404 7.05 -0.84 -11.53
C ALA A 404 5.92 0.15 -11.85
N ARG A 405 6.28 1.28 -12.47
CA ARG A 405 5.30 2.21 -12.98
C ARG A 405 4.65 1.63 -14.24
N LEU A 406 3.33 1.71 -14.31
CA LEU A 406 2.61 1.30 -15.51
C LEU A 406 2.85 2.30 -16.67
N PRO A 407 2.93 1.83 -17.93
CA PRO A 407 2.93 2.69 -19.11
C PRO A 407 1.69 3.59 -19.13
N PHE A 408 1.77 4.73 -19.81
CA PHE A 408 0.70 5.75 -19.80
C PHE A 408 -0.66 5.23 -20.30
N PHE A 409 -0.70 4.20 -21.12
CA PHE A 409 -1.91 3.58 -21.66
C PHE A 409 -2.44 2.41 -20.80
N THR A 410 -1.72 2.03 -19.74
CA THR A 410 -2.13 0.98 -18.80
C THR A 410 -2.40 1.58 -17.43
N GLN A 411 -3.52 1.17 -16.82
CA GLN A 411 -3.93 1.66 -15.51
C GLN A 411 -4.26 0.51 -14.57
N CYS A 412 -4.09 0.73 -13.27
CA CYS A 412 -4.47 -0.24 -12.24
C CYS A 412 -5.96 -0.60 -12.30
N SER A 413 -6.80 0.31 -12.77
CA SER A 413 -8.25 0.12 -12.97
C SER A 413 -8.61 -0.74 -14.19
N GLN A 414 -7.63 -1.20 -14.96
CA GLN A 414 -7.83 -2.10 -16.10
C GLN A 414 -7.59 -3.57 -15.76
N PHE A 415 -7.61 -3.94 -14.49
CA PHE A 415 -7.65 -5.35 -14.12
C PHE A 415 -9.04 -5.91 -14.45
N ASN A 416 -9.09 -7.12 -15.02
CA ASN A 416 -10.36 -7.74 -15.36
C ASN A 416 -11.01 -8.39 -14.12
N PHE A 417 -12.05 -7.77 -13.59
CA PHE A 417 -12.82 -8.32 -12.46
C PHE A 417 -14.00 -9.22 -12.89
N THR A 418 -14.16 -9.49 -14.19
CA THR A 418 -15.18 -10.41 -14.67
C THR A 418 -14.76 -11.85 -14.42
N ARG A 419 -15.62 -12.63 -13.77
CA ARG A 419 -15.40 -14.08 -13.64
C ARG A 419 -15.44 -14.73 -15.01
N THR A 420 -14.48 -15.57 -15.33
CA THR A 420 -14.65 -16.59 -16.36
C THR A 420 -15.50 -17.70 -15.75
N GLY A 421 -16.67 -17.92 -16.32
CA GLY A 421 -17.56 -19.02 -15.97
C GLY A 421 -16.92 -20.38 -16.17
#